data_00f26f9a028be97462e4b5a0bd90b012
#
_entry.id   00f26f9a028be97462e4b5a0bd90b012
#
_cell.length_a   1.000
_cell.length_b   1.000
_cell.length_c   1.000
_cell.angle_alpha   90.00
_cell.angle_beta   90.00
_cell.angle_gamma   90.00
#
_symmetry.space_group_name_H-M   'P 1'
#
loop_
_entity.id
_entity.type
_entity.pdbx_description
1 polymer ?
#
loop_
_entity_poly.entity_id
_entity_poly.type
_entity_poly.pdbx_seq_one_letter_code
_entity_poly.pdbx_strand_id
1 'polypeptide(L)'
;MNEERILCVDDDPNVLQAYQRALRKRFHIEPALGGEEAIDAVRNQGPYAVVVADMRMPGVTGVEVLEQVRQISPDTVRMMLTGNADQQTALEAVNRGQVFRFMTKPCPPDEFARFLEAGIEQYRLIRTERDLMSKTLGGCIKVLSDVLAAMNPTAFGRATRVAHLVNDIAQELHAEDAWRM
;
A
#
# COMPACT_ATOMS: atom_id res chain seq x y z
N MET A 1 5.31 -4.79 -19.60
CA MET A 1 6.02 -4.58 -18.33
C MET A 1 4.97 -4.16 -17.31
N ASN A 2 4.91 -4.76 -16.15
CA ASN A 2 3.98 -4.32 -15.11
C ASN A 2 4.38 -2.90 -14.67
N GLU A 3 3.42 -1.99 -14.61
CA GLU A 3 3.65 -0.60 -14.18
C GLU A 3 3.75 -0.49 -12.65
N GLU A 4 3.29 -1.51 -11.93
CA GLU A 4 3.30 -1.55 -10.48
C GLU A 4 4.72 -1.68 -9.94
N ARG A 5 5.06 -0.81 -8.98
CA ARG A 5 6.35 -0.78 -8.31
C ARG A 5 6.37 -1.78 -7.16
N ILE A 6 7.48 -2.50 -7.03
CA ILE A 6 7.73 -3.49 -5.99
C ILE A 6 8.96 -3.04 -5.21
N LEU A 7 8.88 -3.01 -3.88
CA LEU A 7 10.02 -2.76 -3.00
C LEU A 7 10.51 -4.10 -2.45
N CYS A 8 11.78 -4.41 -2.69
CA CYS A 8 12.45 -5.57 -2.09
C CYS A 8 13.44 -5.09 -1.04
N VAL A 9 13.32 -5.63 0.17
CA VAL A 9 14.06 -5.22 1.36
C VAL A 9 14.88 -6.39 1.89
N ASP A 10 16.19 -6.22 1.95
CA ASP A 10 17.15 -7.21 2.47
C ASP A 10 18.39 -6.45 2.96
N ASP A 11 19.14 -6.98 3.92
CA ASP A 11 20.39 -6.40 4.36
C ASP A 11 21.60 -6.86 3.52
N ASP A 12 21.41 -7.85 2.63
CA ASP A 12 22.42 -8.28 1.67
C ASP A 12 22.18 -7.66 0.28
N PRO A 13 23.04 -6.72 -0.16
CA PRO A 13 22.92 -6.09 -1.46
C PRO A 13 23.07 -7.08 -2.62
N ASN A 14 23.74 -8.22 -2.42
CA ASN A 14 23.88 -9.23 -3.48
C ASN A 14 22.54 -9.94 -3.74
N VAL A 15 21.77 -10.20 -2.70
CA VAL A 15 20.42 -10.78 -2.82
C VAL A 15 19.49 -9.82 -3.59
N LEU A 16 19.48 -8.54 -3.23
CA LEU A 16 18.71 -7.51 -3.90
C LEU A 16 19.06 -7.40 -5.39
N GLN A 17 20.37 -7.35 -5.70
CA GLN A 17 20.86 -7.29 -7.08
C GLN A 17 20.53 -8.56 -7.88
N ALA A 18 20.57 -9.72 -7.25
CA ALA A 18 20.24 -10.99 -7.92
C ALA A 18 18.77 -11.01 -8.38
N TYR A 19 17.83 -10.65 -7.49
CA TYR A 19 16.41 -10.57 -7.84
C TYR A 19 16.14 -9.48 -8.87
N GLN A 20 16.75 -8.32 -8.73
CA GLN A 20 16.61 -7.23 -9.69
C GLN A 20 17.07 -7.64 -11.10
N ARG A 21 18.24 -8.25 -11.23
CA ARG A 21 18.78 -8.72 -12.53
C ARG A 21 17.91 -9.80 -13.15
N ALA A 22 17.48 -10.78 -12.35
CA ALA A 22 16.69 -11.90 -12.83
C ALA A 22 15.32 -11.47 -13.34
N LEU A 23 14.69 -10.48 -12.69
CA LEU A 23 13.29 -10.15 -12.89
C LEU A 23 13.03 -8.79 -13.57
N ARG A 24 14.06 -8.00 -13.89
CA ARG A 24 13.97 -6.64 -14.49
C ARG A 24 13.14 -6.54 -15.77
N LYS A 25 12.98 -7.65 -16.51
CA LYS A 25 12.18 -7.69 -17.74
C LYS A 25 10.68 -7.83 -17.48
N ARG A 26 10.31 -8.29 -16.27
CA ARG A 26 8.93 -8.63 -15.90
C ARG A 26 8.35 -7.63 -14.92
N PHE A 27 9.18 -7.11 -13.99
CA PHE A 27 8.75 -6.29 -12.86
C PHE A 27 9.64 -5.07 -12.68
N HIS A 28 9.06 -4.03 -12.13
CA HIS A 28 9.78 -2.85 -11.66
C HIS A 28 10.12 -3.05 -10.17
N ILE A 29 11.32 -3.56 -9.90
CA ILE A 29 11.81 -3.87 -8.56
C ILE A 29 12.77 -2.78 -8.11
N GLU A 30 12.47 -2.15 -7.00
CA GLU A 30 13.33 -1.19 -6.31
C GLU A 30 13.92 -1.87 -5.07
N PRO A 31 15.23 -1.77 -4.85
CA PRO A 31 15.89 -2.31 -3.68
C PRO A 31 15.83 -1.32 -2.53
N ALA A 32 15.76 -1.81 -1.29
CA ALA A 32 16.03 -1.06 -0.07
C ALA A 32 16.98 -1.87 0.81
N LEU A 33 18.09 -1.26 1.21
CA LEU A 33 19.12 -1.91 2.02
C LEU A 33 18.79 -1.76 3.51
N GLY A 34 18.03 -2.74 4.03
CA GLY A 34 17.58 -2.75 5.42
C GLY A 34 16.28 -2.03 5.68
N GLY A 35 15.82 -2.13 6.94
CA GLY A 35 14.47 -1.72 7.31
C GLY A 35 14.23 -0.21 7.30
N GLU A 36 15.22 0.59 7.72
CA GLU A 36 15.08 2.05 7.78
C GLU A 36 14.87 2.65 6.37
N GLU A 37 15.73 2.25 5.41
CA GLU A 37 15.63 2.70 4.03
C GLU A 37 14.28 2.30 3.41
N ALA A 38 13.79 1.10 3.74
CA ALA A 38 12.49 0.63 3.27
C ALA A 38 11.33 1.49 3.77
N ILE A 39 11.32 1.85 5.05
CA ILE A 39 10.28 2.70 5.66
C ILE A 39 10.31 4.09 5.02
N ASP A 40 11.50 4.66 4.84
CA ASP A 40 11.66 5.95 4.19
C ASP A 40 11.23 5.93 2.72
N ALA A 41 11.53 4.86 1.98
CA ALA A 41 11.09 4.68 0.61
C ALA A 41 9.56 4.62 0.52
N VAL A 42 8.89 3.86 1.39
CA VAL A 42 7.42 3.77 1.40
C VAL A 42 6.78 5.11 1.74
N ARG A 43 7.36 5.88 2.67
CA ARG A 43 6.84 7.18 3.09
C ARG A 43 6.99 8.26 2.04
N ASN A 44 8.15 8.31 1.38
CA ASN A 44 8.54 9.45 0.56
C ASN A 44 8.45 9.20 -0.95
N GLN A 45 8.47 7.92 -1.37
CA GLN A 45 8.53 7.53 -2.77
C GLN A 45 7.35 6.64 -3.21
N GLY A 46 6.49 6.21 -2.25
CA GLY A 46 5.32 5.38 -2.54
C GLY A 46 4.36 6.01 -3.58
N PRO A 47 3.31 5.32 -4.00
CA PRO A 47 2.90 4.00 -3.50
C PRO A 47 3.67 2.83 -4.16
N TYR A 48 3.85 1.76 -3.38
CA TYR A 48 4.30 0.45 -3.85
C TYR A 48 3.14 -0.53 -3.84
N ALA A 49 3.04 -1.34 -4.90
CA ALA A 49 2.02 -2.39 -4.96
C ALA A 49 2.34 -3.54 -4.01
N VAL A 50 3.61 -3.93 -3.96
CA VAL A 50 4.10 -5.03 -3.14
C VAL A 50 5.38 -4.59 -2.41
N VAL A 51 5.47 -4.94 -1.13
CA VAL A 51 6.70 -4.86 -0.34
C VAL A 51 7.07 -6.27 0.09
N VAL A 52 8.28 -6.70 -0.25
CA VAL A 52 8.85 -7.99 0.17
C VAL A 52 10.02 -7.70 1.10
N ALA A 53 9.92 -8.11 2.36
CA ALA A 53 10.98 -7.88 3.34
C ALA A 53 11.59 -9.20 3.80
N ASP A 54 12.93 -9.22 3.91
CA ASP A 54 13.58 -10.28 4.66
C ASP A 54 13.20 -10.19 6.13
N MET A 55 13.01 -11.34 6.75
CA MET A 55 12.60 -11.41 8.16
C MET A 55 13.69 -10.94 9.11
N ARG A 56 14.94 -11.32 8.83
CA ARG A 56 16.07 -11.05 9.70
C ARG A 56 17.01 -10.02 9.11
N MET A 57 16.89 -8.80 9.57
CA MET A 57 17.78 -7.71 9.21
C MET A 57 18.32 -7.05 10.48
N PRO A 58 19.55 -6.53 10.46
CA PRO A 58 20.10 -5.74 11.57
C PRO A 58 19.24 -4.48 11.82
N GLY A 59 19.05 -4.15 13.09
CA GLY A 59 18.27 -2.98 13.49
C GLY A 59 16.78 -3.24 13.40
N VAL A 60 16.15 -2.81 12.31
CA VAL A 60 14.69 -2.97 12.09
C VAL A 60 14.41 -4.29 11.39
N THR A 61 13.65 -5.16 12.02
CA THR A 61 13.28 -6.47 11.48
C THR A 61 12.25 -6.36 10.37
N GLY A 62 12.15 -7.40 9.50
CA GLY A 62 11.14 -7.42 8.45
C GLY A 62 9.70 -7.35 8.96
N VAL A 63 9.42 -7.91 10.13
CA VAL A 63 8.08 -7.81 10.76
C VAL A 63 7.75 -6.37 11.09
N GLU A 64 8.68 -5.64 11.70
CA GLU A 64 8.51 -4.22 12.05
C GLU A 64 8.36 -3.35 10.79
N VAL A 65 9.16 -3.62 9.74
CA VAL A 65 9.01 -2.95 8.44
C VAL A 65 7.60 -3.13 7.90
N LEU A 66 7.10 -4.37 7.82
CA LEU A 66 5.78 -4.66 7.25
C LEU A 66 4.64 -4.10 8.10
N GLU A 67 4.83 -3.97 9.42
CA GLU A 67 3.87 -3.29 10.29
C GLU A 67 3.82 -1.79 10.01
N GLN A 68 4.97 -1.13 9.85
CA GLN A 68 5.03 0.28 9.45
C GLN A 68 4.44 0.51 8.05
N VAL A 69 4.75 -0.36 7.09
CA VAL A 69 4.15 -0.32 5.74
C VAL A 69 2.62 -0.37 5.81
N ARG A 70 2.07 -1.23 6.67
CA ARG A 70 0.62 -1.31 6.87
C ARG A 70 0.00 0.00 7.35
N GLN A 71 0.70 0.72 8.22
CA GLN A 71 0.21 2.00 8.75
C GLN A 71 0.31 3.13 7.71
N ILE A 72 1.43 3.17 6.95
CA ILE A 72 1.69 4.23 5.97
C ILE A 72 0.88 4.02 4.69
N SER A 73 0.85 2.78 4.19
CA SER A 73 0.21 2.41 2.91
C SER A 73 -0.58 1.11 3.08
N PRO A 74 -1.79 1.16 3.61
CA PRO A 74 -2.60 -0.02 3.94
C PRO A 74 -2.95 -0.88 2.73
N ASP A 75 -3.02 -0.30 1.54
CA ASP A 75 -3.32 -1.01 0.30
C ASP A 75 -2.13 -1.82 -0.22
N THR A 76 -0.91 -1.48 0.18
CA THR A 76 0.31 -2.21 -0.20
C THR A 76 0.26 -3.66 0.27
N VAL A 77 0.47 -4.59 -0.63
CA VAL A 77 0.56 -6.02 -0.29
C VAL A 77 1.92 -6.31 0.33
N ARG A 78 1.89 -6.91 1.50
CA ARG A 78 3.08 -7.19 2.32
C ARG A 78 3.42 -8.67 2.23
N MET A 79 4.66 -8.96 1.88
CA MET A 79 5.22 -10.31 1.77
C MET A 79 6.50 -10.41 2.58
N MET A 80 6.84 -11.61 3.02
CA MET A 80 8.02 -11.86 3.83
C MET A 80 8.88 -12.97 3.22
N LEU A 81 10.19 -12.75 3.20
CA LEU A 81 11.18 -13.79 2.98
C LEU A 81 11.68 -14.30 4.34
N THR A 82 11.77 -15.59 4.52
CA THR A 82 12.15 -16.19 5.81
C THR A 82 13.06 -17.40 5.63
N GLY A 83 14.01 -17.58 6.52
CA GLY A 83 14.79 -18.82 6.63
C GLY A 83 13.97 -19.93 7.31
N ASN A 84 14.46 -21.18 7.19
CA ASN A 84 13.78 -22.35 7.76
C ASN A 84 13.57 -22.27 9.29
N ALA A 85 14.45 -21.56 10.01
CA ALA A 85 14.36 -21.43 11.46
C ALA A 85 13.24 -20.50 11.95
N ASP A 86 12.68 -19.68 11.07
CA ASP A 86 11.76 -18.59 11.42
C ASP A 86 10.32 -18.83 10.96
N GLN A 87 10.04 -20.02 10.45
CA GLN A 87 8.72 -20.36 9.88
C GLN A 87 7.56 -20.16 10.87
N GLN A 88 7.77 -20.45 12.16
CA GLN A 88 6.73 -20.30 13.16
C GLN A 88 6.35 -18.82 13.37
N THR A 89 7.33 -17.94 13.46
CA THR A 89 7.08 -16.49 13.57
C THR A 89 6.45 -15.91 12.31
N ALA A 90 6.87 -16.38 11.13
CA ALA A 90 6.26 -16.00 9.86
C ALA A 90 4.78 -16.43 9.79
N LEU A 91 4.46 -17.64 10.27
CA LEU A 91 3.08 -18.15 10.33
C LEU A 91 2.21 -17.31 11.27
N GLU A 92 2.73 -16.88 12.41
CA GLU A 92 2.03 -15.97 13.32
C GLU A 92 1.76 -14.61 12.69
N ALA A 93 2.72 -14.05 11.96
CA ALA A 93 2.56 -12.78 11.25
C ALA A 93 1.46 -12.86 10.16
N VAL A 94 1.39 -13.96 9.43
CA VAL A 94 0.29 -14.23 8.47
C VAL A 94 -1.05 -14.36 9.18
N ASN A 95 -1.11 -15.13 10.26
CA ASN A 95 -2.36 -15.38 11.02
C ASN A 95 -2.90 -14.07 11.67
N ARG A 96 -2.05 -13.12 11.99
CA ARG A 96 -2.44 -11.79 12.47
C ARG A 96 -2.88 -10.85 11.34
N GLY A 97 -2.90 -11.30 10.07
CA GLY A 97 -3.25 -10.49 8.91
C GLY A 97 -2.24 -9.39 8.59
N GLN A 98 -1.03 -9.48 9.11
CA GLN A 98 0.04 -8.51 8.87
C GLN A 98 0.75 -8.75 7.53
N VAL A 99 0.79 -10.00 7.07
CA VAL A 99 1.49 -10.45 5.88
C VAL A 99 0.55 -11.24 5.00
N PHE A 100 0.53 -10.92 3.70
CA PHE A 100 -0.27 -11.65 2.70
C PHE A 100 0.28 -13.07 2.49
N ARG A 101 1.60 -13.19 2.38
CA ARG A 101 2.26 -14.48 2.16
C ARG A 101 3.72 -14.42 2.60
N PHE A 102 4.26 -15.55 3.02
CA PHE A 102 5.70 -15.70 3.23
C PHE A 102 6.31 -16.67 2.20
N MET A 103 7.61 -16.53 1.97
CA MET A 103 8.43 -17.36 1.08
C MET A 103 9.66 -17.83 1.86
N THR A 104 10.09 -19.06 1.62
CA THR A 104 11.28 -19.60 2.27
C THR A 104 12.53 -19.36 1.43
N LYS A 105 13.62 -18.94 2.08
CA LYS A 105 14.95 -18.88 1.47
C LYS A 105 15.60 -20.28 1.44
N PRO A 106 16.28 -20.67 0.36
CA PRO A 106 16.47 -19.95 -0.90
C PRO A 106 15.22 -19.96 -1.77
N CYS A 107 14.81 -18.80 -2.31
CA CYS A 107 13.68 -18.70 -3.22
C CYS A 107 14.17 -18.53 -4.67
N PRO A 108 13.95 -19.53 -5.55
CA PRO A 108 14.34 -19.42 -6.95
C PRO A 108 13.62 -18.27 -7.66
N PRO A 109 14.25 -17.58 -8.65
CA PRO A 109 13.67 -16.44 -9.33
C PRO A 109 12.29 -16.70 -9.95
N ASP A 110 12.06 -17.89 -10.52
CA ASP A 110 10.76 -18.23 -11.12
C ASP A 110 9.66 -18.43 -10.08
N GLU A 111 10.01 -18.93 -8.91
CA GLU A 111 9.10 -19.05 -7.79
C GLU A 111 8.80 -17.67 -7.18
N PHE A 112 9.84 -16.86 -6.98
CA PHE A 112 9.71 -15.49 -6.52
C PHE A 112 8.83 -14.67 -7.47
N ALA A 113 8.99 -14.83 -8.80
CA ALA A 113 8.14 -14.18 -9.79
C ALA A 113 6.65 -14.53 -9.62
N ARG A 114 6.32 -15.80 -9.39
CA ARG A 114 4.93 -16.23 -9.15
C ARG A 114 4.32 -15.61 -7.90
N PHE A 115 5.12 -15.46 -6.85
CA PHE A 115 4.66 -14.76 -5.64
C PHE A 115 4.41 -13.28 -5.89
N LEU A 116 5.29 -12.61 -6.63
CA LEU A 116 5.12 -11.21 -7.00
C LEU A 116 3.86 -10.99 -7.86
N GLU A 117 3.61 -11.88 -8.83
CA GLU A 117 2.38 -11.83 -9.64
C GLU A 117 1.13 -11.93 -8.77
N ALA A 118 1.09 -12.91 -7.85
CA ALA A 118 -0.04 -13.05 -6.92
C ALA A 118 -0.21 -11.82 -6.02
N GLY A 119 0.89 -11.19 -5.60
CA GLY A 119 0.85 -9.95 -4.82
C GLY A 119 0.33 -8.77 -5.61
N ILE A 120 0.73 -8.59 -6.84
CA ILE A 120 0.23 -7.54 -7.73
C ILE A 120 -1.27 -7.73 -7.99
N GLU A 121 -1.70 -8.97 -8.25
CA GLU A 121 -3.12 -9.28 -8.43
C GLU A 121 -3.93 -8.92 -7.18
N GLN A 122 -3.45 -9.28 -6.00
CA GLN A 122 -4.08 -8.92 -4.73
C GLN A 122 -4.15 -7.40 -4.54
N TYR A 123 -3.07 -6.66 -4.86
CA TYR A 123 -3.07 -5.21 -4.81
C TYR A 123 -4.12 -4.59 -5.72
N ARG A 124 -4.25 -5.09 -6.95
CA ARG A 124 -5.26 -4.64 -7.91
C ARG A 124 -6.68 -4.88 -7.40
N LEU A 125 -6.92 -6.02 -6.77
CA LEU A 125 -8.21 -6.34 -6.16
C LEU A 125 -8.56 -5.37 -5.03
N ILE A 126 -7.62 -5.11 -4.10
CA ILE A 126 -7.79 -4.14 -3.00
C ILE A 126 -8.13 -2.75 -3.55
N ARG A 127 -7.37 -2.29 -4.55
CA ARG A 127 -7.60 -0.98 -5.19
C ARG A 127 -8.96 -0.90 -5.87
N THR A 128 -9.32 -1.94 -6.62
CA THR A 128 -10.61 -1.99 -7.32
C THR A 128 -11.79 -1.96 -6.35
N GLU A 129 -11.72 -2.73 -5.27
CA GLU A 129 -12.74 -2.74 -4.22
C GLU A 129 -12.90 -1.36 -3.58
N ARG A 130 -11.77 -0.72 -3.23
CA ARG A 130 -11.78 0.62 -2.64
C ARG A 130 -12.36 1.67 -3.58
N ASP A 131 -11.98 1.63 -4.86
CA ASP A 131 -12.49 2.54 -5.88
C ASP A 131 -14.01 2.35 -6.12
N LEU A 132 -14.48 1.12 -6.12
CA LEU A 132 -15.91 0.81 -6.22
C LEU A 132 -16.69 1.35 -5.01
N MET A 133 -16.19 1.10 -3.80
CA MET A 133 -16.81 1.63 -2.57
C MET A 133 -16.87 3.17 -2.59
N SER A 134 -15.77 3.82 -2.93
CA SER A 134 -15.70 5.29 -2.99
C SER A 134 -16.69 5.86 -4.02
N LYS A 135 -16.75 5.28 -5.22
CA LYS A 135 -17.68 5.70 -6.28
C LYS A 135 -19.14 5.48 -5.88
N THR A 136 -19.43 4.34 -5.25
CA THR A 136 -20.80 4.01 -4.83
C THR A 136 -21.27 4.97 -3.72
N LEU A 137 -20.44 5.20 -2.70
CA LEU A 137 -20.76 6.15 -1.63
C LEU A 137 -20.92 7.58 -2.17
N GLY A 138 -20.01 8.03 -3.03
CA GLY A 138 -20.11 9.34 -3.68
C GLY A 138 -21.38 9.49 -4.52
N GLY A 139 -21.76 8.43 -5.26
CA GLY A 139 -23.01 8.39 -6.01
C GLY A 139 -24.25 8.48 -5.12
N CYS A 140 -24.30 7.74 -4.03
CA CYS A 140 -25.41 7.79 -3.06
C CYS A 140 -25.52 9.18 -2.41
N ILE A 141 -24.42 9.77 -1.99
CA ILE A 141 -24.39 11.13 -1.42
C ILE A 141 -24.92 12.15 -2.44
N LYS A 142 -24.49 12.03 -3.70
CA LYS A 142 -24.97 12.93 -4.76
C LYS A 142 -26.46 12.82 -4.96
N VAL A 143 -27.02 11.61 -5.10
CA VAL A 143 -28.48 11.40 -5.26
C VAL A 143 -29.25 11.96 -4.07
N LEU A 144 -28.79 11.71 -2.83
CA LEU A 144 -29.43 12.27 -1.64
C LEU A 144 -29.37 13.80 -1.62
N SER A 145 -28.25 14.37 -2.03
CA SER A 145 -28.10 15.83 -2.15
C SER A 145 -29.03 16.43 -3.19
N ASP A 146 -29.19 15.76 -4.34
CA ASP A 146 -30.08 16.20 -5.41
C ASP A 146 -31.55 16.15 -4.96
N VAL A 147 -31.95 15.11 -4.22
CA VAL A 147 -33.29 15.00 -3.63
C VAL A 147 -33.55 16.12 -2.61
N LEU A 148 -32.60 16.37 -1.71
CA LEU A 148 -32.70 17.46 -0.73
C LEU A 148 -32.76 18.85 -1.39
N ALA A 149 -31.99 19.05 -2.45
CA ALA A 149 -32.04 20.26 -3.27
C ALA A 149 -33.42 20.49 -3.91
N ALA A 150 -34.03 19.41 -4.41
CA ALA A 150 -35.38 19.46 -4.99
C ALA A 150 -36.48 19.75 -3.95
N MET A 151 -36.32 19.21 -2.72
CA MET A 151 -37.29 19.43 -1.63
C MET A 151 -37.23 20.83 -1.01
N ASN A 152 -36.03 21.41 -0.88
CA ASN A 152 -35.85 22.75 -0.30
C ASN A 152 -34.72 23.53 -1.00
N PRO A 153 -34.97 24.11 -2.19
CA PRO A 153 -33.95 24.79 -2.99
C PRO A 153 -33.27 25.96 -2.27
N THR A 154 -34.03 26.65 -1.44
CA THR A 154 -33.53 27.86 -0.74
C THR A 154 -32.52 27.49 0.37
N ALA A 155 -32.82 26.48 1.16
CA ALA A 155 -31.95 26.01 2.22
C ALA A 155 -30.70 25.35 1.64
N PHE A 156 -30.87 24.53 0.59
CA PHE A 156 -29.78 23.84 -0.08
C PHE A 156 -28.81 24.84 -0.76
N GLY A 157 -29.33 25.84 -1.44
CA GLY A 157 -28.50 26.88 -2.06
C GLY A 157 -27.69 27.72 -1.07
N ARG A 158 -28.15 27.86 0.18
CA ARG A 158 -27.36 28.46 1.27
C ARG A 158 -26.26 27.52 1.74
N ALA A 159 -26.59 26.25 1.96
CA ALA A 159 -25.62 25.24 2.40
C ALA A 159 -24.48 25.05 1.38
N THR A 160 -24.82 25.01 0.08
CA THR A 160 -23.83 24.91 -1.00
C THR A 160 -22.88 26.11 -1.03
N ARG A 161 -23.39 27.33 -0.86
CA ARG A 161 -22.54 28.54 -0.77
C ARG A 161 -21.59 28.49 0.41
N VAL A 162 -22.07 28.06 1.57
CA VAL A 162 -21.22 27.90 2.76
C VAL A 162 -20.15 26.85 2.52
N ALA A 163 -20.50 25.71 1.91
CA ALA A 163 -19.54 24.66 1.59
C ALA A 163 -18.45 25.14 0.61
N HIS A 164 -18.80 25.93 -0.41
CA HIS A 164 -17.83 26.54 -1.31
C HIS A 164 -16.89 27.50 -0.58
N LEU A 165 -17.43 28.39 0.26
CA LEU A 165 -16.64 29.32 1.06
C LEU A 165 -15.67 28.61 2.01
N VAL A 166 -16.12 27.54 2.67
CA VAL A 166 -15.27 26.72 3.55
C VAL A 166 -14.15 26.05 2.73
N ASN A 167 -14.47 25.54 1.55
CA ASN A 167 -13.48 24.92 0.68
C ASN A 167 -12.43 25.94 0.18
N ASP A 168 -12.86 27.12 -0.22
CA ASP A 168 -11.98 28.20 -0.66
C ASP A 168 -11.02 28.63 0.47
N ILE A 169 -11.56 28.79 1.69
CA ILE A 169 -10.76 29.12 2.89
C ILE A 169 -9.77 27.98 3.21
N ALA A 170 -10.20 26.72 3.12
CA ALA A 170 -9.34 25.56 3.39
C ALA A 170 -8.18 25.48 2.37
N GLN A 171 -8.44 25.79 1.10
CA GLN A 171 -7.39 25.85 0.08
C GLN A 171 -6.40 27.00 0.34
N GLU A 172 -6.88 28.18 0.67
CA GLU A 172 -6.04 29.34 1.01
C GLU A 172 -5.15 29.09 2.25
N LEU A 173 -5.67 28.36 3.24
CA LEU A 173 -4.94 28.00 4.46
C LEU A 173 -4.03 26.76 4.30
N HIS A 174 -3.94 26.18 3.11
CA HIS A 174 -3.22 24.93 2.84
C HIS A 174 -3.62 23.77 3.78
N ALA A 175 -4.86 23.78 4.24
CA ALA A 175 -5.42 22.79 5.15
C ALA A 175 -5.91 21.55 4.35
N GLU A 176 -4.99 20.80 3.76
CA GLU A 176 -5.31 19.62 2.94
C GLU A 176 -6.03 18.50 3.72
N ASP A 177 -6.00 18.53 5.06
CA ASP A 177 -6.57 17.50 5.94
C ASP A 177 -7.82 17.94 6.73
N ALA A 178 -8.40 19.11 6.47
CA ALA A 178 -9.56 19.63 7.23
C ALA A 178 -10.85 18.78 7.12
N TRP A 179 -10.88 17.78 6.25
CA TRP A 179 -12.01 16.89 6.00
C TRP A 179 -11.97 15.59 6.82
N ARG A 180 -10.96 15.38 7.65
CA ARG A 180 -10.77 14.13 8.41
C ARG A 180 -11.07 14.23 9.90
N MET A 181 -11.61 15.36 10.37
CA MET A 181 -12.14 15.49 11.74
C MET A 181 -13.65 15.30 11.80
#